data_8f33a20dd9f362a0dd66b6e62f5a903c
#
_entry.id   8f33a20dd9f362a0dd66b6e62f5a903c
#
_cell.length_a   1.000
_cell.length_b   1.000
_cell.length_c   1.000
_cell.angle_alpha   90.00
_cell.angle_beta   90.00
_cell.angle_gamma   90.00
#
_symmetry.space_group_name_H-M   'P 1'
#
loop_
_entity.id
_entity.type
_entity.pdbx_description
1 polymer ?
#
loop_
_entity_poly.entity_id
_entity_poly.type
_entity_poly.pdbx_seq_one_letter_code
_entity_poly.pdbx_strand_id
1 'polypeptide(L)'
;MSLKSDYNDFITYKDRLLCDKTTKYWINQEERYIEPFQIFGNLYYVGDTWVCVHIVDTGAGLLMLDAGNCGNTALLIESIWKMGFRPEDVKWIILSHGHADHFGAVGFFRRMYGTKIYMGEPDVRMFENNPEQSVIQATGNVMESLFEVDYEIKDGDVLTFGNTTIRFYLVPGHTKGCIACFFDVTDGKCTKHAGYYGGFGFNTLQKEFLEDIGDYEYVARREYAQSIDKVIDEPVDIFVGNHTSNVDLINKRNYMIEHPGSNPFIDSTAWKKYLGNKKKELMLLEEKERN
;
A
#
# COMPACT_ATOMS: atom_id res chain seq x y z
N MET A 1 18.43 25.96 -34.40
CA MET A 1 18.63 25.76 -32.95
C MET A 1 19.86 24.86 -32.78
N SER A 2 20.72 25.11 -31.83
CA SER A 2 21.86 24.23 -31.60
C SER A 2 21.45 23.10 -30.65
N LEU A 3 21.93 21.88 -30.90
CA LEU A 3 21.70 20.71 -30.02
C LEU A 3 22.00 21.00 -28.55
N LYS A 4 22.93 21.92 -28.29
CA LYS A 4 23.31 22.36 -26.93
C LYS A 4 22.22 23.20 -26.24
N SER A 5 21.46 23.99 -27.00
CA SER A 5 20.31 24.76 -26.49
C SER A 5 19.18 23.81 -26.12
N ASP A 6 18.86 22.87 -27.01
CA ASP A 6 17.78 21.90 -26.79
C ASP A 6 18.06 21.00 -25.59
N TYR A 7 19.31 20.60 -25.37
CA TYR A 7 19.72 19.83 -24.18
C TYR A 7 19.56 20.65 -22.89
N ASN A 8 19.96 21.92 -22.89
CA ASN A 8 19.80 22.79 -21.71
C ASN A 8 18.31 23.03 -21.40
N ASP A 9 17.47 23.22 -22.43
CA ASP A 9 16.03 23.38 -22.26
C ASP A 9 15.39 22.11 -21.68
N PHE A 10 15.84 20.93 -22.13
CA PHE A 10 15.41 19.66 -21.58
C PHE A 10 15.81 19.48 -20.12
N ILE A 11 17.06 19.81 -19.73
CA ILE A 11 17.53 19.75 -18.34
C ILE A 11 16.72 20.69 -17.46
N THR A 12 16.50 21.92 -17.90
CA THR A 12 15.68 22.91 -17.14
C THR A 12 14.24 22.43 -16.96
N TYR A 13 13.67 21.81 -17.99
CA TYR A 13 12.33 21.22 -17.89
C TYR A 13 12.30 20.03 -16.93
N LYS A 14 13.28 19.14 -17.02
CA LYS A 14 13.47 18.02 -16.10
C LYS A 14 13.58 18.51 -14.65
N ASP A 15 14.41 19.52 -14.38
CA ASP A 15 14.60 20.08 -13.05
C ASP A 15 13.30 20.67 -12.47
N ARG A 16 12.49 21.32 -13.31
CA ARG A 16 11.16 21.82 -12.90
C ARG A 16 10.20 20.69 -12.55
N LEU A 17 10.18 19.61 -13.33
CA LEU A 17 9.36 18.43 -13.06
C LEU A 17 9.83 17.70 -11.78
N LEU A 18 11.13 17.69 -11.52
CA LEU A 18 11.73 17.02 -10.38
C LEU A 18 11.76 17.89 -9.11
N CYS A 19 11.44 19.20 -9.21
CA CYS A 19 11.35 20.11 -8.06
C CYS A 19 10.14 19.81 -7.17
N ASP A 20 9.12 19.19 -7.69
CA ASP A 20 8.04 18.66 -6.88
C ASP A 20 8.54 17.41 -6.14
N LYS A 21 8.51 17.46 -4.80
CA LYS A 21 8.88 16.30 -3.96
C LYS A 21 8.10 15.04 -4.37
N THR A 22 6.85 15.21 -4.77
CA THR A 22 5.98 14.14 -5.22
C THR A 22 6.56 13.47 -6.47
N THR A 23 6.91 14.23 -7.50
CA THR A 23 7.45 13.70 -8.76
C THR A 23 8.75 12.93 -8.54
N LYS A 24 9.65 13.43 -7.69
CA LYS A 24 10.89 12.72 -7.34
C LYS A 24 10.59 11.35 -6.73
N TYR A 25 9.57 11.26 -5.89
CA TYR A 25 9.14 10.00 -5.28
C TYR A 25 8.56 9.01 -6.30
N TRP A 26 7.97 9.46 -7.38
CA TRP A 26 7.33 8.59 -8.37
C TRP A 26 8.28 7.98 -9.39
N ILE A 27 9.44 8.60 -9.68
CA ILE A 27 10.28 8.22 -10.81
C ILE A 27 11.69 7.76 -10.44
N ASN A 28 12.11 7.81 -9.19
CA ASN A 28 13.50 7.52 -8.80
C ASN A 28 13.63 6.09 -8.25
N GLN A 29 13.57 5.11 -9.14
CA GLN A 29 13.57 3.68 -8.79
C GLN A 29 14.87 3.24 -8.07
N GLU A 30 16.03 3.71 -8.50
CA GLU A 30 17.31 3.29 -7.94
C GLU A 30 17.46 3.71 -6.47
N GLU A 31 17.00 4.90 -6.11
CA GLU A 31 17.04 5.40 -4.73
C GLU A 31 16.05 4.66 -3.80
N ARG A 32 15.11 3.90 -4.39
CA ARG A 32 14.07 3.20 -3.62
C ARG A 32 14.30 1.73 -3.47
N TYR A 33 15.30 1.22 -4.17
CA TYR A 33 15.59 -0.20 -4.06
C TYR A 33 15.95 -0.61 -2.64
N ILE A 34 15.33 -1.67 -2.19
CA ILE A 34 15.68 -2.40 -0.98
C ILE A 34 15.72 -3.89 -1.33
N GLU A 35 16.75 -4.59 -0.89
CA GLU A 35 16.81 -6.03 -1.08
C GLU A 35 15.60 -6.69 -0.45
N PRO A 36 14.79 -7.47 -1.20
CA PRO A 36 13.61 -8.13 -0.68
C PRO A 36 13.99 -9.16 0.38
N PHE A 37 13.05 -9.50 1.25
CA PHE A 37 13.33 -10.41 2.36
C PHE A 37 12.06 -11.12 2.86
N GLN A 38 12.27 -12.25 3.52
CA GLN A 38 11.21 -12.96 4.22
C GLN A 38 10.94 -12.27 5.57
N ILE A 39 9.68 -11.88 5.81
CA ILE A 39 9.25 -11.31 7.09
C ILE A 39 9.07 -12.44 8.11
N PHE A 40 8.23 -13.42 7.77
CA PHE A 40 8.00 -14.60 8.61
C PHE A 40 7.29 -15.68 7.82
N GLY A 41 7.77 -16.92 7.90
CA GLY A 41 7.11 -18.07 7.29
C GLY A 41 6.82 -17.86 5.81
N ASN A 42 5.55 -17.86 5.44
CA ASN A 42 5.08 -17.65 4.06
C ASN A 42 4.76 -16.19 3.72
N LEU A 43 5.22 -15.22 4.52
CA LEU A 43 5.07 -13.79 4.30
C LEU A 43 6.40 -13.14 3.92
N TYR A 44 6.43 -12.44 2.78
CA TYR A 44 7.63 -11.82 2.20
C TYR A 44 7.40 -10.35 1.87
N TYR A 45 8.48 -9.58 1.88
CA TYR A 45 8.53 -8.18 1.44
C TYR A 45 9.23 -8.07 0.09
N VAL A 46 8.58 -7.44 -0.87
CA VAL A 46 9.10 -7.23 -2.23
C VAL A 46 8.93 -5.78 -2.72
N GLY A 47 8.45 -4.89 -1.85
CA GLY A 47 8.25 -3.47 -2.14
C GLY A 47 9.54 -2.67 -2.21
N ASP A 48 9.39 -1.36 -2.16
CA ASP A 48 10.51 -0.40 -2.17
C ASP A 48 10.70 0.26 -0.78
N THR A 49 11.55 1.29 -0.69
CA THR A 49 11.79 2.00 0.60
C THR A 49 10.66 2.96 1.00
N TRP A 50 9.58 3.04 0.24
CA TRP A 50 8.44 3.93 0.51
C TRP A 50 7.11 3.17 0.56
N VAL A 51 6.72 2.52 -0.55
CA VAL A 51 5.47 1.77 -0.65
C VAL A 51 5.74 0.30 -0.42
N CYS A 52 5.01 -0.26 0.53
CA CYS A 52 5.12 -1.69 0.80
C CYS A 52 4.38 -2.50 -0.24
N VAL A 53 5.02 -3.60 -0.66
CA VAL A 53 4.38 -4.69 -1.37
C VAL A 53 4.76 -5.98 -0.66
N HIS A 54 3.75 -6.77 -0.31
CA HIS A 54 3.97 -8.05 0.37
C HIS A 54 3.48 -9.20 -0.49
N ILE A 55 4.15 -10.34 -0.36
CA ILE A 55 3.71 -11.61 -0.94
C ILE A 55 3.38 -12.58 0.18
N VAL A 56 2.24 -13.25 0.06
CA VAL A 56 1.90 -14.43 0.83
C VAL A 56 1.93 -15.63 -0.11
N ASP A 57 2.80 -16.61 0.17
CA ASP A 57 2.75 -17.90 -0.52
C ASP A 57 1.57 -18.71 0.04
N THR A 58 0.55 -18.88 -0.78
CA THR A 58 -0.69 -19.56 -0.37
C THR A 58 -0.67 -21.06 -0.61
N GLY A 59 0.45 -21.61 -1.12
CA GLY A 59 0.56 -23.00 -1.54
C GLY A 59 -0.18 -23.36 -2.84
N ALA A 60 -0.98 -22.42 -3.39
CA ALA A 60 -1.69 -22.57 -4.66
C ALA A 60 -1.40 -21.45 -5.67
N GLY A 61 -0.46 -20.61 -5.33
CA GLY A 61 -0.03 -19.40 -6.03
C GLY A 61 0.28 -18.31 -5.05
N LEU A 62 0.73 -17.18 -5.56
CA LEU A 62 1.11 -16.03 -4.76
C LEU A 62 -0.05 -15.03 -4.66
N LEU A 63 -0.31 -14.58 -3.45
CA LEU A 63 -1.16 -13.46 -3.15
C LEU A 63 -0.27 -12.24 -2.89
N MET A 64 -0.53 -11.13 -3.56
CA MET A 64 0.21 -9.88 -3.38
C MET A 64 -0.70 -8.84 -2.72
N LEU A 65 -0.20 -8.19 -1.66
CA LEU A 65 -0.84 -7.06 -1.01
C LEU A 65 -0.19 -5.78 -1.53
N ASP A 66 -0.96 -4.95 -2.21
CA ASP A 66 -0.56 -3.84 -3.06
C ASP A 66 0.34 -4.23 -4.24
N ALA A 67 0.58 -3.31 -5.15
CA ALA A 67 1.39 -3.51 -6.34
C ALA A 67 2.39 -2.36 -6.59
N GLY A 68 2.67 -1.60 -5.54
CA GLY A 68 3.67 -0.56 -5.53
C GLY A 68 3.36 0.65 -6.40
N ASN A 69 4.35 1.52 -6.50
CA ASN A 69 4.27 2.74 -7.29
C ASN A 69 4.39 2.46 -8.79
N CYS A 70 3.71 3.24 -9.61
CA CYS A 70 3.63 3.11 -11.07
C CYS A 70 5.00 3.11 -11.78
N GLY A 71 6.01 3.78 -11.25
CA GLY A 71 7.37 3.76 -11.80
C GLY A 71 8.18 2.50 -11.48
N ASN A 72 7.72 1.65 -10.56
CA ASN A 72 8.55 0.60 -9.94
C ASN A 72 8.23 -0.83 -10.40
N THR A 73 7.47 -1.02 -11.48
CA THR A 73 7.07 -2.36 -11.94
C THR A 73 8.28 -3.27 -12.21
N ALA A 74 9.32 -2.76 -12.88
CA ALA A 74 10.53 -3.55 -13.17
C ALA A 74 11.26 -3.95 -11.88
N LEU A 75 11.32 -3.05 -10.91
CA LEU A 75 11.94 -3.29 -9.61
C LEU A 75 11.15 -4.34 -8.82
N LEU A 76 9.83 -4.28 -8.85
CA LEU A 76 8.96 -5.28 -8.22
C LEU A 76 9.15 -6.68 -8.83
N ILE A 77 9.22 -6.76 -10.17
CA ILE A 77 9.50 -8.01 -10.88
C ILE A 77 10.85 -8.60 -10.45
N GLU A 78 11.90 -7.77 -10.41
CA GLU A 78 13.23 -8.18 -9.95
C GLU A 78 13.20 -8.67 -8.50
N SER A 79 12.50 -7.97 -7.62
CA SER A 79 12.35 -8.36 -6.21
C SER A 79 11.65 -9.71 -6.04
N ILE A 80 10.62 -9.98 -6.84
CA ILE A 80 9.92 -11.28 -6.86
C ILE A 80 10.88 -12.40 -7.27
N TRP A 81 11.66 -12.21 -8.35
CA TRP A 81 12.66 -13.18 -8.80
C TRP A 81 13.74 -13.42 -7.74
N LYS A 82 14.22 -12.40 -7.07
CA LYS A 82 15.22 -12.52 -6.00
C LYS A 82 14.72 -13.33 -4.80
N MET A 83 13.43 -13.30 -4.52
CA MET A 83 12.82 -14.17 -3.50
C MET A 83 12.64 -15.61 -3.96
N GLY A 84 13.02 -15.95 -5.19
CA GLY A 84 12.88 -17.29 -5.75
C GLY A 84 11.48 -17.60 -6.29
N PHE A 85 10.63 -16.59 -6.40
CA PHE A 85 9.30 -16.71 -6.98
C PHE A 85 9.28 -16.31 -8.47
N ARG A 86 8.21 -16.70 -9.15
CA ARG A 86 7.97 -16.29 -10.53
C ARG A 86 6.83 -15.26 -10.56
N PRO A 87 6.97 -14.13 -11.26
CA PRO A 87 5.91 -13.13 -11.35
C PRO A 87 4.58 -13.67 -11.87
N GLU A 88 4.62 -14.67 -12.77
CA GLU A 88 3.42 -15.34 -13.30
C GLU A 88 2.67 -16.20 -12.27
N ASP A 89 3.28 -16.49 -11.12
CA ASP A 89 2.63 -17.21 -10.02
C ASP A 89 1.81 -16.27 -9.12
N VAL A 90 1.89 -14.94 -9.33
CA VAL A 90 1.02 -13.95 -8.68
C VAL A 90 -0.38 -14.05 -9.27
N LYS A 91 -1.25 -14.79 -8.59
CA LYS A 91 -2.62 -15.06 -9.04
C LYS A 91 -3.62 -14.01 -8.56
N TRP A 92 -3.33 -13.37 -7.44
CA TRP A 92 -4.22 -12.40 -6.79
C TRP A 92 -3.45 -11.18 -6.31
N ILE A 93 -4.03 -10.00 -6.53
CA ILE A 93 -3.58 -8.75 -5.95
C ILE A 93 -4.74 -8.16 -5.16
N ILE A 94 -4.50 -7.85 -3.90
CA ILE A 94 -5.43 -7.13 -3.04
C ILE A 94 -4.86 -5.73 -2.83
N LEU A 95 -5.63 -4.72 -3.22
CA LEU A 95 -5.25 -3.32 -3.05
C LEU A 95 -5.73 -2.80 -1.70
N SER A 96 -4.83 -2.16 -0.97
CA SER A 96 -5.13 -1.52 0.31
C SER A 96 -6.16 -0.41 0.18
N HIS A 97 -6.05 0.35 -0.91
CA HIS A 97 -6.94 1.43 -1.31
C HIS A 97 -6.64 1.88 -2.76
N GLY A 98 -7.45 2.79 -3.28
CA GLY A 98 -7.44 3.18 -4.68
C GLY A 98 -6.47 4.30 -5.07
N HIS A 99 -5.33 4.51 -4.39
CA HIS A 99 -4.32 5.48 -4.81
C HIS A 99 -3.23 4.87 -5.69
N ALA A 100 -2.71 5.68 -6.61
CA ALA A 100 -1.83 5.26 -7.69
C ALA A 100 -0.47 4.70 -7.23
N ASP A 101 -0.01 5.04 -6.04
CA ASP A 101 1.21 4.49 -5.45
C ASP A 101 1.02 3.03 -4.95
N HIS A 102 -0.21 2.53 -4.89
CA HIS A 102 -0.53 1.16 -4.47
C HIS A 102 -0.89 0.22 -5.62
N PHE A 103 -1.29 0.75 -6.78
CA PHE A 103 -1.71 -0.07 -7.92
C PHE A 103 -0.77 0.00 -9.14
N GLY A 104 0.44 0.53 -8.99
CA GLY A 104 1.32 0.83 -10.12
C GLY A 104 1.61 -0.33 -11.08
N ALA A 105 1.80 -1.53 -10.57
CA ALA A 105 2.06 -2.71 -11.40
C ALA A 105 0.80 -3.51 -11.77
N VAL A 106 -0.39 -3.13 -11.27
CA VAL A 106 -1.63 -3.91 -11.46
C VAL A 106 -1.93 -4.17 -12.92
N GLY A 107 -1.90 -3.12 -13.75
CA GLY A 107 -2.18 -3.25 -15.18
C GLY A 107 -1.23 -4.22 -15.88
N PHE A 108 0.05 -4.23 -15.51
CA PHE A 108 1.04 -5.17 -16.04
C PHE A 108 0.70 -6.61 -15.65
N PHE A 109 0.53 -6.91 -14.35
CA PHE A 109 0.23 -8.26 -13.86
C PHE A 109 -1.07 -8.81 -14.47
N ARG A 110 -2.11 -7.97 -14.57
CA ARG A 110 -3.37 -8.37 -15.17
C ARG A 110 -3.23 -8.73 -16.66
N ARG A 111 -2.56 -7.88 -17.44
CA ARG A 111 -2.41 -8.10 -18.89
C ARG A 111 -1.44 -9.24 -19.23
N MET A 112 -0.36 -9.37 -18.47
CA MET A 112 0.68 -10.38 -18.74
C MET A 112 0.33 -11.76 -18.18
N TYR A 113 -0.26 -11.82 -16.99
CA TYR A 113 -0.41 -13.06 -16.25
C TYR A 113 -1.87 -13.43 -15.92
N GLY A 114 -2.82 -12.54 -16.22
CA GLY A 114 -4.24 -12.78 -15.89
C GLY A 114 -4.54 -12.70 -14.41
N THR A 115 -3.67 -12.03 -13.64
CA THR A 115 -3.81 -11.84 -12.19
C THR A 115 -5.15 -11.20 -11.85
N LYS A 116 -5.83 -11.72 -10.84
CA LYS A 116 -7.13 -11.24 -10.37
C LYS A 116 -6.97 -10.11 -9.37
N ILE A 117 -7.75 -9.05 -9.53
CA ILE A 117 -7.63 -7.80 -8.78
C ILE A 117 -8.81 -7.63 -7.83
N TYR A 118 -8.50 -7.33 -6.57
CA TYR A 118 -9.42 -7.13 -5.46
C TYR A 118 -9.22 -5.73 -4.89
N MET A 119 -10.30 -4.97 -4.71
CA MET A 119 -10.27 -3.61 -4.14
C MET A 119 -11.55 -3.34 -3.35
N GLY A 120 -11.48 -2.50 -2.33
CA GLY A 120 -12.66 -2.08 -1.57
C GLY A 120 -13.74 -1.46 -2.46
N GLU A 121 -15.00 -1.92 -2.36
CA GLU A 121 -16.11 -1.50 -3.22
C GLU A 121 -16.21 0.03 -3.41
N PRO A 122 -16.09 0.88 -2.35
CA PRO A 122 -16.18 2.33 -2.55
C PRO A 122 -15.05 2.92 -3.41
N ASP A 123 -13.83 2.35 -3.34
CA ASP A 123 -12.70 2.81 -4.16
C ASP A 123 -12.82 2.33 -5.60
N VAL A 124 -13.48 1.19 -5.86
CA VAL A 124 -13.86 0.80 -7.23
C VAL A 124 -14.77 1.87 -7.84
N ARG A 125 -15.78 2.34 -7.09
CA ARG A 125 -16.68 3.40 -7.55
C ARG A 125 -15.96 4.74 -7.74
N MET A 126 -15.01 5.07 -6.86
CA MET A 126 -14.14 6.24 -7.03
C MET A 126 -13.32 6.12 -8.31
N PHE A 127 -12.68 4.98 -8.53
CA PHE A 127 -11.84 4.75 -9.70
C PHE A 127 -12.62 4.81 -11.03
N GLU A 128 -13.88 4.34 -11.05
CA GLU A 128 -14.75 4.37 -12.21
C GLU A 128 -15.31 5.78 -12.51
N ASN A 129 -15.69 6.52 -11.47
CA ASN A 129 -16.46 7.76 -11.62
C ASN A 129 -15.61 9.03 -11.43
N ASN A 130 -14.56 8.98 -10.60
CA ASN A 130 -13.72 10.12 -10.25
C ASN A 130 -12.23 9.66 -10.17
N PRO A 131 -11.66 9.13 -11.26
CA PRO A 131 -10.32 8.54 -11.25
C PRO A 131 -9.22 9.53 -10.86
N GLU A 132 -9.46 10.84 -10.98
CA GLU A 132 -8.54 11.89 -10.50
C GLU A 132 -8.29 11.83 -9.00
N GLN A 133 -9.26 11.36 -8.21
CA GLN A 133 -9.10 11.19 -6.75
C GLN A 133 -8.13 10.05 -6.40
N SER A 134 -7.84 9.16 -7.34
CA SER A 134 -6.80 8.14 -7.19
C SER A 134 -5.37 8.65 -7.40
N VAL A 135 -5.20 9.94 -7.70
CA VAL A 135 -3.92 10.56 -8.06
C VAL A 135 -3.28 9.92 -9.32
N ILE A 136 -4.10 9.31 -10.17
CA ILE A 136 -3.64 8.56 -11.36
C ILE A 136 -2.87 9.44 -12.35
N GLN A 137 -3.10 10.76 -12.35
CA GLN A 137 -2.36 11.71 -13.19
C GLN A 137 -0.86 11.75 -12.87
N ALA A 138 -0.48 11.44 -11.62
CA ALA A 138 0.91 11.40 -11.21
C ALA A 138 1.68 10.21 -11.79
N THR A 139 1.00 9.22 -12.35
CA THR A 139 1.64 8.05 -12.96
C THR A 139 2.40 8.37 -14.24
N GLY A 140 2.10 9.49 -14.88
CA GLY A 140 2.68 9.87 -16.19
C GLY A 140 2.15 9.06 -17.37
N ASN A 141 1.49 7.94 -17.13
CA ASN A 141 0.86 7.10 -18.16
C ASN A 141 -0.48 6.55 -17.67
N VAL A 142 -1.51 7.39 -17.72
CA VAL A 142 -2.86 7.05 -17.25
C VAL A 142 -3.43 5.80 -17.94
N MET A 143 -3.20 5.67 -19.25
CA MET A 143 -3.74 4.53 -20.02
C MET A 143 -3.16 3.18 -19.61
N GLU A 144 -1.88 3.12 -19.25
CA GLU A 144 -1.26 1.88 -18.74
C GLU A 144 -1.67 1.59 -17.30
N SER A 145 -2.00 2.63 -16.54
CA SER A 145 -2.40 2.53 -15.14
C SER A 145 -3.87 2.16 -14.95
N LEU A 146 -4.70 2.21 -16.00
CA LEU A 146 -6.09 1.77 -15.96
C LEU A 146 -6.17 0.23 -15.91
N PHE A 147 -7.06 -0.27 -15.08
CA PHE A 147 -7.35 -1.71 -14.94
C PHE A 147 -8.81 -1.92 -14.52
N GLU A 148 -9.28 -3.14 -14.71
CA GLU A 148 -10.58 -3.60 -14.21
C GLU A 148 -10.38 -4.37 -12.90
N VAL A 149 -11.27 -4.18 -11.95
CA VAL A 149 -11.33 -4.92 -10.69
C VAL A 149 -12.18 -6.17 -10.89
N ASP A 150 -11.66 -7.34 -10.49
CA ASP A 150 -12.37 -8.62 -10.62
C ASP A 150 -13.30 -8.87 -9.42
N TYR A 151 -12.99 -8.32 -8.24
CA TYR A 151 -13.78 -8.51 -7.03
C TYR A 151 -13.82 -7.24 -6.16
N GLU A 152 -15.02 -6.77 -5.88
CA GLU A 152 -15.29 -5.65 -5.00
C GLU A 152 -15.42 -6.15 -3.55
N ILE A 153 -14.40 -5.87 -2.74
CA ILE A 153 -14.37 -6.27 -1.33
C ILE A 153 -15.40 -5.46 -0.54
N LYS A 154 -16.23 -6.16 0.22
CA LYS A 154 -17.25 -5.59 1.12
C LYS A 154 -16.85 -5.78 2.57
N ASP A 155 -17.45 -4.96 3.43
CA ASP A 155 -17.22 -5.03 4.87
C ASP A 155 -17.65 -6.40 5.42
N GLY A 156 -16.74 -7.07 6.12
CA GLY A 156 -16.97 -8.39 6.70
C GLY A 156 -16.74 -9.57 5.75
N ASP A 157 -16.31 -9.35 4.51
CA ASP A 157 -15.99 -10.44 3.59
C ASP A 157 -14.91 -11.37 4.17
N VAL A 158 -15.08 -12.66 3.89
CA VAL A 158 -14.09 -13.69 4.20
C VAL A 158 -13.79 -14.48 2.93
N LEU A 159 -12.57 -14.34 2.42
CA LEU A 159 -12.15 -14.94 1.16
C LEU A 159 -10.97 -15.89 1.38
N THR A 160 -10.89 -16.96 0.57
CA THR A 160 -9.82 -17.95 0.65
C THR A 160 -9.01 -17.98 -0.64
N PHE A 161 -7.69 -17.85 -0.50
CA PHE A 161 -6.70 -17.86 -1.56
C PHE A 161 -5.73 -19.03 -1.29
N GLY A 162 -5.90 -20.14 -2.01
CA GLY A 162 -5.16 -21.36 -1.68
C GLY A 162 -5.38 -21.80 -0.23
N ASN A 163 -4.31 -21.84 0.57
CA ASN A 163 -4.37 -22.22 1.99
C ASN A 163 -4.55 -21.01 2.93
N THR A 164 -4.68 -19.79 2.38
CA THR A 164 -4.80 -18.56 3.19
C THR A 164 -6.22 -18.04 3.16
N THR A 165 -6.87 -17.97 4.31
CA THR A 165 -8.17 -17.33 4.48
C THR A 165 -7.98 -15.94 5.08
N ILE A 166 -8.61 -14.93 4.46
CA ILE A 166 -8.47 -13.53 4.83
C ILE A 166 -9.86 -12.98 5.20
N ARG A 167 -9.94 -12.31 6.33
CA ARG A 167 -11.11 -11.55 6.77
C ARG A 167 -10.87 -10.07 6.50
N PHE A 168 -11.84 -9.42 5.87
CA PHE A 168 -11.76 -8.03 5.44
C PHE A 168 -12.69 -7.14 6.24
N TYR A 169 -12.24 -5.91 6.46
CA TYR A 169 -13.06 -4.80 6.94
C TYR A 169 -12.86 -3.59 6.03
N LEU A 170 -13.94 -2.90 5.68
CA LEU A 170 -13.83 -1.55 5.16
C LEU A 170 -13.48 -0.61 6.33
N VAL A 171 -12.45 0.19 6.11
CA VAL A 171 -11.91 1.15 7.09
C VAL A 171 -11.78 2.54 6.43
N PRO A 172 -12.93 3.17 6.07
CA PRO A 172 -12.95 4.45 5.40
C PRO A 172 -12.27 5.55 6.21
N GLY A 173 -11.77 6.56 5.49
CA GLY A 173 -11.12 7.74 6.04
C GLY A 173 -10.13 8.33 5.04
N HIS A 174 -8.96 7.72 4.87
CA HIS A 174 -7.97 8.14 3.88
C HIS A 174 -8.52 8.06 2.45
N THR A 175 -9.18 6.96 2.11
CA THR A 175 -10.18 6.85 1.03
C THR A 175 -11.43 6.17 1.58
N LYS A 176 -12.53 6.17 0.82
CA LYS A 176 -13.77 5.51 1.22
C LYS A 176 -13.68 3.98 1.20
N GLY A 177 -12.82 3.43 0.34
CA GLY A 177 -12.63 1.99 0.14
C GLY A 177 -11.36 1.43 0.76
N CYS A 178 -10.68 2.16 1.66
CA CYS A 178 -9.59 1.59 2.45
C CYS A 178 -10.03 0.29 3.11
N ILE A 179 -9.16 -0.72 3.10
CA ILE A 179 -9.40 -2.01 3.76
C ILE A 179 -8.42 -2.24 4.91
N ALA A 180 -8.89 -2.92 5.95
CA ALA A 180 -8.05 -3.69 6.84
C ALA A 180 -8.32 -5.17 6.61
N CYS A 181 -7.30 -6.01 6.67
CA CYS A 181 -7.49 -7.45 6.54
C CYS A 181 -6.61 -8.23 7.51
N PHE A 182 -7.09 -9.41 7.90
CA PHE A 182 -6.49 -10.27 8.91
C PHE A 182 -6.39 -11.68 8.38
N PHE A 183 -5.20 -12.28 8.54
CA PHE A 183 -4.89 -13.62 8.04
C PHE A 183 -3.75 -14.26 8.84
N ASP A 184 -3.65 -15.57 8.74
CA ASP A 184 -2.60 -16.30 9.40
C ASP A 184 -1.42 -16.55 8.44
N VAL A 185 -0.21 -16.44 9.00
CA VAL A 185 1.06 -16.78 8.34
C VAL A 185 1.81 -17.82 9.17
N THR A 186 2.51 -18.74 8.49
CA THR A 186 3.14 -19.88 9.18
C THR A 186 4.50 -20.21 8.60
N ASP A 187 5.43 -20.66 9.46
CA ASP A 187 6.72 -21.25 9.10
C ASP A 187 6.68 -22.80 9.12
N GLY A 188 5.49 -23.37 9.26
CA GLY A 188 5.27 -24.82 9.39
C GLY A 188 5.43 -25.34 10.82
N LYS A 189 5.93 -24.54 11.76
CA LYS A 189 6.10 -24.88 13.18
C LYS A 189 5.19 -24.05 14.08
N CYS A 190 5.06 -22.78 13.76
CA CYS A 190 4.15 -21.89 14.48
C CYS A 190 3.40 -21.00 13.50
N THR A 191 2.23 -20.56 13.94
CA THR A 191 1.35 -19.63 13.19
C THR A 191 1.31 -18.30 13.92
N LYS A 192 1.32 -17.21 13.15
CA LYS A 192 1.19 -15.83 13.61
C LYS A 192 0.02 -15.17 12.93
N HIS A 193 -0.72 -14.38 13.67
CA HIS A 193 -1.83 -13.60 13.13
C HIS A 193 -1.30 -12.27 12.57
N ALA A 194 -1.46 -12.07 11.27
CA ALA A 194 -1.05 -10.86 10.57
C ALA A 194 -2.23 -9.91 10.40
N GLY A 195 -1.98 -8.61 10.61
CA GLY A 195 -2.95 -7.54 10.36
C GLY A 195 -2.37 -6.54 9.37
N TYR A 196 -3.11 -6.26 8.30
CA TYR A 196 -2.81 -5.28 7.29
C TYR A 196 -3.84 -4.16 7.31
N TYR A 197 -3.41 -2.89 7.20
CA TYR A 197 -4.31 -1.73 7.18
C TYR A 197 -3.89 -0.79 6.05
N GLY A 198 -4.81 -0.45 5.17
CA GLY A 198 -4.61 0.48 4.06
C GLY A 198 -4.98 1.91 4.43
N GLY A 199 -4.12 2.87 4.05
CA GLY A 199 -4.47 4.28 4.08
C GLY A 199 -4.38 4.97 5.45
N PHE A 200 -3.16 5.34 5.87
CA PHE A 200 -2.93 6.13 7.07
C PHE A 200 -2.58 7.60 6.82
N GLY A 201 -2.49 8.02 5.56
CA GLY A 201 -2.09 9.37 5.18
C GLY A 201 -3.10 10.43 5.61
N PHE A 202 -2.61 11.54 6.19
CA PHE A 202 -3.45 12.68 6.58
C PHE A 202 -3.63 13.71 5.45
N ASN A 203 -2.98 13.51 4.29
CA ASN A 203 -3.12 14.40 3.13
C ASN A 203 -4.58 14.53 2.66
N THR A 204 -5.34 13.44 2.69
CA THR A 204 -6.76 13.41 2.31
C THR A 204 -7.70 13.77 3.47
N LEU A 205 -7.19 14.02 4.67
CA LEU A 205 -7.95 14.44 5.84
C LEU A 205 -7.74 15.91 6.20
N GLN A 206 -6.89 16.63 5.46
CA GLN A 206 -6.70 18.07 5.64
C GLN A 206 -7.93 18.84 5.17
N LYS A 207 -8.18 19.97 5.81
CA LYS A 207 -9.35 20.82 5.53
C LYS A 207 -9.46 21.17 4.06
N GLU A 208 -8.35 21.63 3.47
CA GLU A 208 -8.31 22.08 2.07
C GLU A 208 -8.71 20.95 1.11
N PHE A 209 -8.23 19.74 1.36
CA PHE A 209 -8.58 18.57 0.54
C PHE A 209 -10.05 18.18 0.70
N LEU A 210 -10.55 18.14 1.93
CA LEU A 210 -11.95 17.75 2.22
C LEU A 210 -12.94 18.74 1.62
N GLU A 211 -12.66 20.05 1.74
CA GLU A 211 -13.48 21.10 1.13
C GLU A 211 -13.45 21.03 -0.40
N ASP A 212 -12.29 20.71 -1.00
CA ASP A 212 -12.14 20.57 -2.46
C ASP A 212 -12.98 19.41 -3.03
N ILE A 213 -13.11 18.31 -2.30
CA ILE A 213 -13.97 17.17 -2.67
C ILE A 213 -15.41 17.31 -2.18
N GLY A 214 -15.78 18.42 -1.55
CA GLY A 214 -17.15 18.72 -1.08
C GLY A 214 -17.52 18.10 0.28
N ASP A 215 -16.56 17.60 1.06
CA ASP A 215 -16.78 17.11 2.43
C ASP A 215 -16.67 18.26 3.46
N TYR A 216 -17.58 19.20 3.42
CA TYR A 216 -17.63 20.36 4.33
C TYR A 216 -17.95 20.00 5.78
N GLU A 217 -18.45 18.78 6.03
CA GLU A 217 -18.77 18.28 7.36
C GLU A 217 -17.64 17.42 7.96
N TYR A 218 -16.54 17.24 7.22
CA TYR A 218 -15.37 16.42 7.60
C TYR A 218 -15.77 14.99 7.99
N VAL A 219 -16.67 14.40 7.21
CA VAL A 219 -17.17 13.02 7.42
C VAL A 219 -16.01 12.03 7.40
N ALA A 220 -15.05 12.20 6.49
CA ALA A 220 -13.90 11.33 6.37
C ALA A 220 -13.07 11.24 7.66
N ARG A 221 -12.95 12.32 8.45
CA ARG A 221 -12.25 12.29 9.75
C ARG A 221 -12.98 11.44 10.79
N ARG A 222 -14.31 11.56 10.84
CA ARG A 222 -15.12 10.71 11.73
C ARG A 222 -15.04 9.25 11.33
N GLU A 223 -15.13 8.97 10.05
CA GLU A 223 -14.98 7.61 9.51
C GLU A 223 -13.60 7.05 9.82
N TYR A 224 -12.52 7.82 9.66
CA TYR A 224 -11.17 7.42 10.01
C TYR A 224 -11.04 7.02 11.49
N ALA A 225 -11.58 7.83 12.41
CA ALA A 225 -11.55 7.52 13.83
C ALA A 225 -12.36 6.24 14.16
N GLN A 226 -13.56 6.10 13.58
CA GLN A 226 -14.42 4.92 13.76
C GLN A 226 -13.79 3.66 13.15
N SER A 227 -13.12 3.78 12.02
CA SER A 227 -12.39 2.70 11.37
C SER A 227 -11.26 2.16 12.24
N ILE A 228 -10.51 3.05 12.89
CA ILE A 228 -9.51 2.65 13.87
C ILE A 228 -10.17 1.90 15.04
N ASP A 229 -11.23 2.47 15.64
CA ASP A 229 -11.93 1.84 16.76
C ASP A 229 -12.49 0.46 16.43
N LYS A 230 -12.90 0.27 15.16
CA LYS A 230 -13.43 -1.00 14.66
C LYS A 230 -12.44 -2.15 14.73
N VAL A 231 -11.15 -1.88 14.52
CA VAL A 231 -10.13 -2.93 14.33
C VAL A 231 -8.95 -2.85 15.31
N ILE A 232 -8.90 -1.85 16.18
CA ILE A 232 -7.75 -1.63 17.09
C ILE A 232 -7.51 -2.79 18.07
N ASP A 233 -8.56 -3.51 18.45
CA ASP A 233 -8.49 -4.61 19.41
C ASP A 233 -8.30 -5.99 18.76
N GLU A 234 -8.10 -6.06 17.43
CA GLU A 234 -7.74 -7.32 16.76
C GLU A 234 -6.40 -7.84 17.28
N PRO A 235 -6.29 -9.15 17.55
CA PRO A 235 -5.09 -9.75 18.13
C PRO A 235 -4.00 -9.96 17.06
N VAL A 236 -3.28 -8.91 16.70
CA VAL A 236 -2.24 -8.95 15.66
C VAL A 236 -0.88 -9.24 16.25
N ASP A 237 -0.21 -10.30 15.79
CA ASP A 237 1.19 -10.63 16.11
C ASP A 237 2.17 -9.91 15.17
N ILE A 238 1.79 -9.75 13.88
CA ILE A 238 2.61 -9.13 12.85
C ILE A 238 1.82 -8.03 12.18
N PHE A 239 2.20 -6.79 12.43
CA PHE A 239 1.63 -5.64 11.73
C PHE A 239 2.26 -5.49 10.36
N VAL A 240 1.45 -5.61 9.30
CA VAL A 240 1.83 -5.45 7.90
C VAL A 240 1.37 -4.07 7.43
N GLY A 241 2.31 -3.18 7.14
CA GLY A 241 2.01 -1.81 6.70
C GLY A 241 1.93 -1.68 5.19
N ASN A 242 1.22 -0.69 4.69
CA ASN A 242 1.20 -0.33 3.27
C ASN A 242 2.27 0.70 2.87
N HIS A 243 2.86 1.40 3.85
CA HIS A 243 4.08 2.20 3.72
C HIS A 243 5.13 1.76 4.72
N THR A 244 6.41 1.87 4.37
CA THR A 244 7.53 1.46 5.22
C THR A 244 7.55 2.17 6.57
N SER A 245 7.12 3.44 6.59
CA SER A 245 7.03 4.25 7.81
C SER A 245 5.96 3.78 8.79
N ASN A 246 4.94 3.03 8.34
CA ASN A 246 3.89 2.55 9.25
C ASN A 246 4.41 1.58 10.30
N VAL A 247 5.38 0.76 9.93
CA VAL A 247 5.88 -0.36 10.72
C VAL A 247 7.36 -0.27 11.03
N ASP A 248 8.00 0.88 10.72
CA ASP A 248 9.45 1.07 10.84
C ASP A 248 10.24 -0.03 10.10
N LEU A 249 9.78 -0.36 8.89
CA LEU A 249 10.22 -1.53 8.13
C LEU A 249 11.72 -1.58 7.93
N ILE A 250 12.33 -0.45 7.54
CA ILE A 250 13.76 -0.38 7.21
C ILE A 250 14.62 -0.71 8.43
N ASN A 251 14.32 -0.11 9.59
CA ASN A 251 15.08 -0.36 10.81
C ASN A 251 14.86 -1.80 11.32
N LYS A 252 13.62 -2.31 11.24
CA LYS A 252 13.34 -3.71 11.60
C LYS A 252 14.09 -4.71 10.73
N ARG A 253 14.12 -4.48 9.41
CA ARG A 253 14.90 -5.31 8.49
C ARG A 253 16.40 -5.27 8.83
N ASN A 254 16.97 -4.08 9.02
CA ASN A 254 18.38 -3.93 9.37
C ASN A 254 18.69 -4.64 10.68
N TYR A 255 17.82 -4.49 11.68
CA TYR A 255 17.96 -5.21 12.95
C TYR A 255 17.98 -6.74 12.77
N MET A 256 17.11 -7.30 11.91
CA MET A 256 17.13 -8.74 11.61
C MET A 256 18.45 -9.20 11.00
N ILE A 257 19.05 -8.38 10.13
CA ILE A 257 20.33 -8.69 9.48
C ILE A 257 21.47 -8.68 10.53
N GLU A 258 21.46 -7.69 11.42
CA GLU A 258 22.48 -7.52 12.46
C GLU A 258 22.33 -8.53 13.62
N HIS A 259 21.11 -9.05 13.84
CA HIS A 259 20.78 -9.96 14.94
C HIS A 259 20.09 -11.23 14.42
N PRO A 260 20.84 -12.16 13.77
CA PRO A 260 20.27 -13.41 13.26
C PRO A 260 19.55 -14.21 14.35
N GLY A 261 18.32 -14.62 14.05
CA GLY A 261 17.45 -15.34 14.99
C GLY A 261 16.47 -14.45 15.77
N SER A 262 16.60 -13.12 15.70
CA SER A 262 15.61 -12.17 16.21
C SER A 262 14.70 -11.69 15.10
N ASN A 263 13.39 -11.59 15.35
CA ASN A 263 12.44 -11.06 14.38
C ASN A 263 11.59 -9.93 14.99
N PRO A 264 11.97 -8.66 14.77
CA PRO A 264 11.27 -7.51 15.35
C PRO A 264 9.91 -7.21 14.69
N PHE A 265 9.55 -7.91 13.61
CA PHE A 265 8.21 -7.83 13.03
C PHE A 265 7.17 -8.57 13.88
N ILE A 266 7.59 -9.52 14.71
CA ILE A 266 6.71 -10.22 15.66
C ILE A 266 6.60 -9.36 16.92
N ASP A 267 5.58 -8.50 16.97
CA ASP A 267 5.30 -7.58 18.08
C ASP A 267 3.78 -7.38 18.22
N SER A 268 3.20 -8.11 19.17
CA SER A 268 1.76 -8.06 19.45
C SER A 268 1.25 -6.70 19.99
N THR A 269 2.15 -5.77 20.28
CA THR A 269 1.78 -4.42 20.74
C THR A 269 1.78 -3.37 19.61
N ALA A 270 2.49 -3.65 18.51
CA ALA A 270 2.73 -2.69 17.43
C ALA A 270 1.44 -2.18 16.79
N TRP A 271 0.50 -3.08 16.49
CA TRP A 271 -0.80 -2.77 15.90
C TRP A 271 -1.57 -1.75 16.73
N LYS A 272 -1.88 -2.09 17.95
CA LYS A 272 -2.67 -1.24 18.85
C LYS A 272 -1.99 0.10 19.14
N LYS A 273 -0.67 0.08 19.34
CA LYS A 273 0.13 1.28 19.57
C LYS A 273 0.09 2.22 18.37
N TYR A 274 0.27 1.69 17.16
CA TYR A 274 0.28 2.51 15.94
C TYR A 274 -1.10 3.14 15.68
N LEU A 275 -2.17 2.35 15.72
CA LEU A 275 -3.53 2.83 15.52
C LEU A 275 -3.93 3.87 16.57
N GLY A 276 -3.58 3.64 17.84
CA GLY A 276 -3.83 4.62 18.90
C GLY A 276 -3.08 5.94 18.70
N ASN A 277 -1.86 5.89 18.14
CA ASN A 277 -1.12 7.10 17.79
C ASN A 277 -1.77 7.85 16.62
N LYS A 278 -2.23 7.14 15.58
CA LYS A 278 -2.94 7.76 14.44
C LYS A 278 -4.22 8.48 14.87
N LYS A 279 -4.95 7.92 15.82
CA LYS A 279 -6.13 8.58 16.40
C LYS A 279 -5.76 9.87 17.14
N LYS A 280 -4.66 9.88 17.90
CA LYS A 280 -4.14 11.11 18.55
C LYS A 280 -3.66 12.15 17.53
N GLU A 281 -2.98 11.73 16.48
CA GLU A 281 -2.55 12.63 15.39
C GLU A 281 -3.74 13.30 14.72
N LEU A 282 -4.85 12.58 14.48
CA LEU A 282 -6.09 13.16 13.97
C LEU A 282 -6.66 14.23 14.90
N MET A 283 -6.71 13.98 16.20
CA MET A 283 -7.17 14.98 17.19
C MET A 283 -6.31 16.24 17.15
N LEU A 284 -4.99 16.09 17.03
CA LEU A 284 -4.07 17.23 16.93
C LEU A 284 -4.25 18.01 15.62
N LEU A 285 -4.53 17.34 14.50
CA LEU A 285 -4.87 18.00 13.24
C LEU A 285 -6.14 18.85 13.40
N GLU A 286 -7.20 18.30 13.99
CA GLU A 286 -8.46 18.99 14.23
C GLU A 286 -8.31 20.18 15.18
N GLU A 287 -7.47 20.07 16.22
CA GLU A 287 -7.16 21.18 17.13
C GLU A 287 -6.42 22.31 16.42
N LYS A 288 -5.44 21.96 15.60
CA LYS A 288 -4.65 22.92 14.84
C LYS A 288 -5.49 23.73 13.85
N GLU A 289 -6.47 23.09 13.22
CA GLU A 289 -7.31 23.76 12.21
C GLU A 289 -8.49 24.55 12.81
N ARG A 290 -8.80 24.35 14.10
CA ARG A 290 -9.78 25.16 14.83
C ARG A 290 -9.24 26.52 15.30
N ASN A 291 -7.91 26.63 15.43
CA ASN A 291 -7.20 27.84 15.88
C ASN A 291 -6.67 28.64 14.69
#